data_a58d1b0166b3fa16a25b06bf396b72fd
#
_entry.id   a58d1b0166b3fa16a25b06bf396b72fd
#
_cell.length_a   1.000
_cell.length_b   1.000
_cell.length_c   1.000
_cell.angle_alpha   90.00
_cell.angle_beta   90.00
_cell.angle_gamma   90.00
#
_symmetry.space_group_name_H-M   'P 1'
#
loop_
_entity.id
_entity.type
_entity.pdbx_description
1 polymer ?
#
loop_
_entity_poly.entity_id
_entity_poly.type
_entity_poly.pdbx_seq_one_letter_code
_entity_poly.pdbx_strand_id
1 'polypeptide(L)'
;SKPVRKKQQSISERPTLALDMWRFYLLWGTVLLCFVVLIARAFYVQVVNKDFLQNKANANILRTERLEAMRGVISDRHGVPLAISTPVMKIVMDPRDYWDTKKQFEELTAELKKDPTNRKLKRQLPEKNLNLDELADAVGVDRNDLKKQMSDRPRSRYLVLQKEIPPQQADLITKRNFQGVYAEKSYKRYYPQPQPNAQIIGLTNSEGTGIEGLEMQLNKPLAGVDGEQKIIRDKKGNRLKVSEVIKEVQSGENMTLSIDSRLQYIMYRELTAAGVANNARSATAIAVDVKTGEILAMTSWPSYNPNDKNGLANKDAMRNRGAIDMFEPGSTMKPFTVAAALESGKYTANTIVNTSPGSMRLGSHTIRDTHNYGALTLGGIIQK
;
A
#
# COMPACT_ATOMS: atom_id res chain seq x y z
N SER A 1 -57.91 -57.00 -89.21
CA SER A 1 -57.08 -56.28 -88.30
C SER A 1 -57.90 -55.66 -87.20
N LYS A 2 -57.74 -56.17 -85.97
CA LYS A 2 -58.47 -55.64 -84.77
C LYS A 2 -57.64 -54.59 -84.13
N PRO A 3 -58.25 -53.50 -83.60
CA PRO A 3 -57.55 -52.42 -82.88
C PRO A 3 -57.27 -52.80 -81.41
N VAL A 4 -56.11 -52.52 -80.97
CA VAL A 4 -55.61 -52.74 -79.58
C VAL A 4 -56.20 -51.60 -78.65
N ARG A 5 -56.95 -52.04 -77.67
CA ARG A 5 -57.43 -51.17 -76.58
C ARG A 5 -56.32 -50.83 -75.63
N LYS A 6 -55.93 -49.53 -75.51
CA LYS A 6 -55.07 -49.02 -74.43
C LYS A 6 -55.83 -49.01 -73.09
N LYS A 7 -55.33 -49.73 -72.08
CA LYS A 7 -55.79 -49.58 -70.69
C LYS A 7 -55.32 -48.22 -70.12
N GLN A 8 -56.29 -47.41 -69.77
CA GLN A 8 -56.05 -46.20 -68.90
C GLN A 8 -55.74 -46.70 -67.51
N GLN A 9 -54.56 -46.38 -67.00
CA GLN A 9 -54.22 -46.51 -65.58
C GLN A 9 -54.96 -45.47 -64.81
N SER A 10 -55.80 -45.89 -63.86
CA SER A 10 -56.42 -44.96 -62.82
C SER A 10 -55.33 -44.44 -61.91
N ILE A 11 -55.26 -43.11 -61.88
CA ILE A 11 -54.46 -42.33 -60.84
C ILE A 11 -55.10 -42.63 -59.52
N SER A 12 -54.37 -43.32 -58.62
CA SER A 12 -54.80 -43.54 -57.23
C SER A 12 -54.90 -42.19 -56.53
N GLU A 13 -56.10 -41.79 -56.17
CA GLU A 13 -56.35 -40.67 -55.30
C GLU A 13 -55.65 -40.89 -53.95
N ARG A 14 -54.70 -39.96 -53.64
CA ARG A 14 -54.08 -39.95 -52.29
C ARG A 14 -55.20 -39.59 -51.31
N PRO A 15 -55.35 -40.29 -50.17
CA PRO A 15 -56.35 -39.93 -49.21
C PRO A 15 -56.01 -38.54 -48.67
N THR A 16 -56.84 -37.56 -48.95
CA THR A 16 -56.81 -36.26 -48.30
C THR A 16 -57.19 -36.51 -46.82
N LEU A 17 -56.21 -36.40 -45.94
CA LEU A 17 -56.48 -36.38 -44.51
C LEU A 17 -57.32 -35.14 -44.21
N ALA A 18 -58.65 -35.29 -44.24
CA ALA A 18 -59.56 -34.27 -43.75
C ALA A 18 -59.32 -34.19 -42.23
N LEU A 19 -58.45 -33.29 -41.82
CA LEU A 19 -58.30 -32.93 -40.43
C LEU A 19 -59.58 -32.33 -39.95
N ASP A 20 -60.25 -32.96 -39.00
CA ASP A 20 -61.45 -32.41 -38.39
C ASP A 20 -61.14 -31.03 -37.87
N MET A 21 -61.92 -30.00 -38.25
CA MET A 21 -61.64 -28.59 -37.96
C MET A 21 -61.49 -28.35 -36.42
N TRP A 22 -62.11 -29.15 -35.57
CA TRP A 22 -61.98 -29.04 -34.13
C TRP A 22 -60.56 -29.42 -33.65
N ARG A 23 -59.88 -30.34 -34.29
CA ARG A 23 -58.46 -30.69 -33.97
C ARG A 23 -57.52 -29.57 -34.35
N PHE A 24 -57.79 -28.84 -35.43
CA PHE A 24 -57.02 -27.69 -35.83
C PHE A 24 -57.19 -26.53 -34.81
N TYR A 25 -58.42 -26.29 -34.36
CA TYR A 25 -58.65 -25.25 -33.30
C TYR A 25 -58.05 -25.64 -31.96
N LEU A 26 -58.04 -26.95 -31.61
CA LEU A 26 -57.40 -27.46 -30.37
C LEU A 26 -55.87 -27.27 -30.45
N LEU A 27 -55.26 -27.56 -31.60
CA LEU A 27 -53.83 -27.38 -31.83
C LEU A 27 -53.46 -25.86 -31.70
N TRP A 28 -54.21 -25.01 -32.38
CA TRP A 28 -54.01 -23.56 -32.30
C TRP A 28 -54.29 -22.98 -30.91
N GLY A 29 -55.31 -23.46 -30.22
CA GLY A 29 -55.59 -23.10 -28.85
C GLY A 29 -54.46 -23.48 -27.88
N THR A 30 -53.87 -24.65 -28.06
CA THR A 30 -52.70 -25.12 -27.27
C THR A 30 -51.47 -24.27 -27.53
N VAL A 31 -51.19 -23.94 -28.80
CA VAL A 31 -50.09 -23.08 -29.19
C VAL A 31 -50.26 -21.68 -28.59
N LEU A 32 -51.49 -21.12 -28.70
CA LEU A 32 -51.80 -19.82 -28.13
C LEU A 32 -51.64 -19.78 -26.61
N LEU A 33 -52.15 -20.82 -25.92
CA LEU A 33 -52.00 -20.98 -24.49
C LEU A 33 -50.51 -21.02 -24.08
N CYS A 34 -49.69 -21.82 -24.78
CA CYS A 34 -48.24 -21.85 -24.54
C CYS A 34 -47.60 -20.48 -24.72
N PHE A 35 -48.03 -19.72 -25.74
CA PHE A 35 -47.54 -18.38 -26.02
C PHE A 35 -47.91 -17.40 -24.89
N VAL A 36 -49.13 -17.46 -24.39
CA VAL A 36 -49.60 -16.66 -23.25
C VAL A 36 -48.83 -16.99 -22.00
N VAL A 37 -48.58 -18.28 -21.71
CA VAL A 37 -47.76 -18.71 -20.55
C VAL A 37 -46.31 -18.24 -20.68
N LEU A 38 -45.74 -18.28 -21.89
CA LEU A 38 -44.38 -17.75 -22.11
C LEU A 38 -44.31 -16.24 -21.92
N ILE A 39 -45.30 -15.50 -22.43
CA ILE A 39 -45.37 -14.05 -22.24
C ILE A 39 -45.54 -13.70 -20.77
N ALA A 40 -46.44 -14.38 -20.06
CA ALA A 40 -46.65 -14.18 -18.61
C ALA A 40 -45.37 -14.49 -17.83
N ARG A 41 -44.65 -15.58 -18.21
CA ARG A 41 -43.37 -15.93 -17.60
C ARG A 41 -42.28 -14.91 -17.90
N ALA A 42 -42.20 -14.43 -19.13
CA ALA A 42 -41.27 -13.39 -19.51
C ALA A 42 -41.54 -12.06 -18.73
N PHE A 43 -42.81 -11.67 -18.63
CA PHE A 43 -43.24 -10.51 -17.84
C PHE A 43 -42.87 -10.68 -16.35
N TYR A 44 -43.19 -11.81 -15.78
CA TYR A 44 -42.85 -12.13 -14.37
C TYR A 44 -41.34 -12.02 -14.08
N VAL A 45 -40.50 -12.59 -15.00
CA VAL A 45 -39.04 -12.55 -14.85
C VAL A 45 -38.47 -11.16 -15.08
N GLN A 46 -38.98 -10.41 -16.09
CA GLN A 46 -38.43 -9.13 -16.50
C GLN A 46 -38.95 -7.93 -15.67
N VAL A 47 -40.16 -8.03 -15.12
CA VAL A 47 -40.80 -6.91 -14.38
C VAL A 47 -40.88 -7.22 -12.88
N VAL A 48 -41.42 -8.37 -12.48
CA VAL A 48 -41.70 -8.67 -11.06
C VAL A 48 -40.41 -9.09 -10.34
N ASN A 49 -39.59 -9.95 -10.96
CA ASN A 49 -38.37 -10.47 -10.35
C ASN A 49 -37.09 -9.78 -10.82
N LYS A 50 -37.20 -8.69 -11.57
CA LYS A 50 -36.05 -7.98 -12.11
C LYS A 50 -35.05 -7.60 -11.04
N ASP A 51 -35.52 -6.93 -9.98
CA ASP A 51 -34.65 -6.42 -8.92
C ASP A 51 -34.03 -7.55 -8.10
N PHE A 52 -34.78 -8.61 -7.82
CA PHE A 52 -34.25 -9.77 -7.11
C PHE A 52 -33.17 -10.49 -7.93
N LEU A 53 -33.41 -10.73 -9.21
CA LEU A 53 -32.43 -11.39 -10.10
C LEU A 53 -31.22 -10.53 -10.36
N GLN A 54 -31.40 -9.22 -10.55
CA GLN A 54 -30.29 -8.27 -10.68
C GLN A 54 -29.47 -8.18 -9.38
N ASN A 55 -30.13 -8.09 -8.21
CA ASN A 55 -29.45 -8.04 -6.94
C ASN A 55 -28.69 -9.34 -6.67
N LYS A 56 -29.25 -10.51 -7.00
CA LYS A 56 -28.57 -11.80 -6.87
C LYS A 56 -27.40 -11.96 -7.85
N ALA A 57 -27.52 -11.48 -9.07
CA ALA A 57 -26.43 -11.44 -10.03
C ALA A 57 -25.34 -10.46 -9.59
N ASN A 58 -25.73 -9.25 -9.18
CA ASN A 58 -24.82 -8.21 -8.70
C ASN A 58 -24.06 -8.63 -7.42
N ALA A 59 -24.74 -9.29 -6.48
CA ALA A 59 -24.10 -9.78 -5.25
C ALA A 59 -22.95 -10.78 -5.51
N ASN A 60 -23.00 -11.49 -6.62
CA ASN A 60 -21.98 -12.46 -7.00
C ASN A 60 -20.88 -11.88 -7.90
N ILE A 61 -21.15 -10.78 -8.58
CA ILE A 61 -20.29 -10.22 -9.64
C ILE A 61 -19.65 -8.89 -9.18
N LEU A 62 -20.37 -8.09 -8.37
CA LEU A 62 -19.86 -6.83 -7.84
C LEU A 62 -18.94 -7.05 -6.64
N ARG A 63 -17.78 -6.41 -6.68
CA ARG A 63 -16.82 -6.34 -5.58
C ARG A 63 -16.45 -4.90 -5.30
N THR A 64 -16.38 -4.54 -4.04
CA THR A 64 -15.79 -3.27 -3.61
C THR A 64 -14.28 -3.45 -3.56
N GLU A 65 -13.56 -2.62 -4.28
CA GLU A 65 -12.11 -2.54 -4.31
C GLU A 65 -11.69 -1.24 -3.66
N ARG A 66 -10.80 -1.32 -2.68
CA ARG A 66 -10.15 -0.15 -2.08
C ARG A 66 -8.99 0.28 -2.96
N LEU A 67 -8.93 1.56 -3.26
CA LEU A 67 -7.83 2.19 -3.98
C LEU A 67 -6.94 2.89 -2.98
N GLU A 68 -5.73 2.39 -2.77
CA GLU A 68 -4.78 3.03 -1.87
C GLU A 68 -4.33 4.36 -2.45
N ALA A 69 -4.33 5.41 -1.62
CA ALA A 69 -3.81 6.71 -1.97
C ALA A 69 -2.27 6.66 -2.07
N MET A 70 -1.73 7.32 -3.08
CA MET A 70 -0.28 7.51 -3.16
C MET A 70 0.14 8.54 -2.13
N ARG A 71 1.04 8.15 -1.23
CA ARG A 71 1.61 9.06 -0.21
C ARG A 71 2.45 10.14 -0.88
N GLY A 72 2.29 11.39 -0.47
CA GLY A 72 2.98 12.56 -1.01
C GLY A 72 4.50 12.44 -0.97
N VAL A 73 5.16 13.08 -1.91
CA VAL A 73 6.63 13.12 -2.01
C VAL A 73 7.16 14.11 -0.97
N ILE A 74 8.26 13.74 -0.30
CA ILE A 74 9.07 14.70 0.47
C ILE A 74 10.31 14.98 -0.37
N SER A 75 10.56 16.25 -0.68
CA SER A 75 11.71 16.71 -1.49
C SER A 75 12.54 17.73 -0.72
N ASP A 76 13.80 17.88 -1.15
CA ASP A 76 14.66 18.97 -0.70
C ASP A 76 14.23 20.31 -1.32
N ARG A 77 14.93 21.39 -0.98
CA ARG A 77 14.66 22.74 -1.47
C ARG A 77 14.82 22.90 -3.00
N HIS A 78 15.50 21.97 -3.67
CA HIS A 78 15.72 21.93 -5.11
C HIS A 78 14.81 20.92 -5.86
N GLY A 79 13.86 20.29 -5.13
CA GLY A 79 12.96 19.29 -5.69
C GLY A 79 13.57 17.87 -5.80
N VAL A 80 14.76 17.65 -5.22
CA VAL A 80 15.35 16.30 -5.17
C VAL A 80 14.55 15.44 -4.19
N PRO A 81 14.04 14.26 -4.61
CA PRO A 81 13.21 13.45 -3.76
C PRO A 81 14.01 12.80 -2.63
N LEU A 82 13.52 12.96 -1.41
CA LEU A 82 14.05 12.36 -0.18
C LEU A 82 13.19 11.18 0.31
N ALA A 83 11.89 11.20 0.00
CA ALA A 83 10.97 10.09 0.22
C ALA A 83 9.92 10.05 -0.89
N ILE A 84 9.75 8.89 -1.53
CA ILE A 84 8.80 8.67 -2.61
C ILE A 84 7.98 7.40 -2.38
N SER A 85 6.83 7.33 -3.05
CA SER A 85 6.01 6.12 -3.09
C SER A 85 6.20 5.43 -4.43
N THR A 86 6.76 4.23 -4.42
CA THR A 86 6.94 3.41 -5.63
C THR A 86 5.76 2.46 -5.81
N PRO A 87 5.22 2.31 -7.03
CA PRO A 87 4.14 1.38 -7.27
C PRO A 87 4.61 -0.07 -7.11
N VAL A 88 3.86 -0.83 -6.34
CA VAL A 88 4.05 -2.26 -6.12
C VAL A 88 2.69 -2.97 -6.22
N MET A 89 2.70 -4.29 -6.16
CA MET A 89 1.51 -5.10 -6.10
C MET A 89 1.44 -5.83 -4.75
N LYS A 90 0.23 -6.13 -4.32
CA LYS A 90 -0.04 -7.11 -3.25
C LYS A 90 -0.85 -8.25 -3.82
N ILE A 91 -0.54 -9.47 -3.42
CA ILE A 91 -1.34 -10.64 -3.75
C ILE A 91 -2.37 -10.85 -2.67
N VAL A 92 -3.61 -10.89 -3.10
CA VAL A 92 -4.78 -11.04 -2.24
C VAL A 92 -5.53 -12.31 -2.62
N MET A 93 -6.11 -12.95 -1.63
CA MET A 93 -6.96 -14.11 -1.81
C MET A 93 -8.34 -13.88 -1.20
N ASP A 94 -9.38 -14.40 -1.83
CA ASP A 94 -10.74 -14.55 -1.31
C ASP A 94 -10.90 -15.99 -0.77
N PRO A 95 -10.70 -16.25 0.55
CA PRO A 95 -10.83 -17.57 1.13
C PRO A 95 -12.21 -18.19 0.92
N ARG A 96 -13.27 -17.37 0.99
CA ARG A 96 -14.63 -17.85 0.80
C ARG A 96 -14.83 -18.41 -0.62
N ASP A 97 -14.39 -17.67 -1.63
CA ASP A 97 -14.50 -18.11 -3.04
C ASP A 97 -13.72 -19.40 -3.29
N TYR A 98 -12.55 -19.54 -2.65
CA TYR A 98 -11.77 -20.77 -2.70
C TYR A 98 -12.52 -21.95 -2.08
N TRP A 99 -13.04 -21.82 -0.86
CA TRP A 99 -13.70 -22.91 -0.13
C TRP A 99 -15.02 -23.31 -0.80
N ASP A 100 -15.81 -22.34 -1.27
CA ASP A 100 -17.06 -22.59 -2.00
C ASP A 100 -16.78 -23.36 -3.30
N THR A 101 -15.73 -22.98 -4.04
CA THR A 101 -15.32 -23.67 -5.28
C THR A 101 -14.74 -25.05 -4.99
N LYS A 102 -13.94 -25.20 -3.95
CA LYS A 102 -13.37 -26.50 -3.56
C LYS A 102 -14.45 -27.50 -3.20
N LYS A 103 -15.45 -27.06 -2.41
CA LYS A 103 -16.61 -27.90 -2.06
C LYS A 103 -17.36 -28.34 -3.33
N GLN A 104 -17.64 -27.44 -4.25
CA GLN A 104 -18.28 -27.77 -5.52
C GLN A 104 -17.44 -28.75 -6.34
N PHE A 105 -16.12 -28.57 -6.37
CA PHE A 105 -15.20 -29.49 -7.06
C PHE A 105 -15.23 -30.90 -6.47
N GLU A 106 -15.25 -31.03 -5.14
CA GLU A 106 -15.32 -32.30 -4.43
C GLU A 106 -16.65 -33.02 -4.71
N GLU A 107 -17.80 -32.30 -4.67
CA GLU A 107 -19.13 -32.82 -5.00
C GLU A 107 -19.19 -33.33 -6.47
N LEU A 108 -18.77 -32.49 -7.42
CA LEU A 108 -18.75 -32.88 -8.85
C LEU A 108 -17.82 -34.07 -9.14
N THR A 109 -16.68 -34.12 -8.44
CA THR A 109 -15.73 -35.23 -8.57
C THR A 109 -16.30 -36.53 -7.99
N ALA A 110 -17.05 -36.46 -6.88
CA ALA A 110 -17.73 -37.61 -6.32
C ALA A 110 -18.85 -38.13 -7.23
N GLU A 111 -19.59 -37.25 -7.91
CA GLU A 111 -20.61 -37.62 -8.90
C GLU A 111 -19.97 -38.22 -10.15
N LEU A 112 -18.87 -37.65 -10.66
CA LEU A 112 -18.12 -38.17 -11.78
C LEU A 112 -17.51 -39.56 -11.54
N LYS A 113 -17.18 -39.90 -10.29
CA LYS A 113 -16.74 -41.25 -9.92
C LYS A 113 -17.87 -42.29 -10.09
N LYS A 114 -19.15 -41.88 -9.96
CA LYS A 114 -20.33 -42.73 -10.16
C LYS A 114 -20.69 -42.89 -11.63
N ASP A 115 -20.50 -41.84 -12.45
CA ASP A 115 -20.71 -41.81 -13.90
C ASP A 115 -19.54 -41.11 -14.61
N PRO A 116 -18.44 -41.84 -14.91
CA PRO A 116 -17.25 -41.27 -15.54
C PRO A 116 -17.46 -40.76 -16.98
N THR A 117 -18.57 -41.11 -17.63
CA THR A 117 -18.87 -40.74 -19.02
C THR A 117 -19.65 -39.42 -19.13
N ASN A 118 -20.12 -38.88 -18.07
CA ASN A 118 -20.99 -37.72 -18.04
C ASN A 118 -20.25 -36.43 -18.48
N ARG A 119 -20.40 -36.10 -19.77
CA ARG A 119 -19.76 -34.91 -20.37
C ARG A 119 -20.25 -33.60 -19.80
N LYS A 120 -21.49 -33.53 -19.26
CA LYS A 120 -22.03 -32.31 -18.65
C LYS A 120 -21.31 -31.99 -17.33
N LEU A 121 -21.10 -32.99 -16.47
CA LEU A 121 -20.37 -32.82 -15.20
C LEU A 121 -18.91 -32.43 -15.45
N LYS A 122 -18.23 -33.06 -16.45
CA LYS A 122 -16.86 -32.68 -16.82
C LYS A 122 -16.72 -31.21 -17.22
N ARG A 123 -17.71 -30.62 -17.90
CA ARG A 123 -17.71 -29.23 -18.33
C ARG A 123 -17.97 -28.27 -17.19
N GLN A 124 -18.49 -28.73 -16.05
CA GLN A 124 -18.77 -27.92 -14.86
C GLN A 124 -17.59 -27.88 -13.91
N LEU A 125 -16.58 -28.72 -14.08
CA LEU A 125 -15.38 -28.67 -13.24
C LEU A 125 -14.70 -27.30 -13.36
N PRO A 126 -14.30 -26.71 -12.25
CA PRO A 126 -13.57 -25.43 -12.27
C PRO A 126 -12.23 -25.60 -13.00
N GLU A 127 -11.94 -24.69 -13.93
CA GLU A 127 -10.68 -24.64 -14.67
C GLU A 127 -9.53 -24.06 -13.85
N LYS A 128 -9.80 -23.65 -12.62
CA LYS A 128 -8.85 -22.93 -11.77
C LYS A 128 -8.04 -23.85 -10.87
N ASN A 129 -6.82 -23.43 -10.59
CA ASN A 129 -5.92 -24.17 -9.71
C ASN A 129 -6.37 -24.03 -8.23
N LEU A 130 -6.64 -25.18 -7.61
CA LEU A 130 -7.04 -25.32 -6.19
C LEU A 130 -5.88 -25.79 -5.29
N ASN A 131 -4.64 -25.84 -5.80
CA ASN A 131 -3.49 -26.31 -5.04
C ASN A 131 -2.91 -25.21 -4.15
N LEU A 132 -3.22 -25.28 -2.83
CA LEU A 132 -2.70 -24.32 -1.85
C LEU A 132 -1.18 -24.46 -1.62
N ASP A 133 -0.61 -25.64 -1.78
CA ASP A 133 0.83 -25.84 -1.60
C ASP A 133 1.60 -25.16 -2.73
N GLU A 134 1.13 -25.29 -3.97
CA GLU A 134 1.69 -24.56 -5.10
C GLU A 134 1.49 -23.05 -4.99
N LEU A 135 0.35 -22.60 -4.46
CA LEU A 135 0.12 -21.19 -4.18
C LEU A 135 1.11 -20.67 -3.14
N ALA A 136 1.30 -21.40 -2.04
CA ALA A 136 2.24 -21.03 -0.98
C ALA A 136 3.66 -20.87 -1.52
N ASP A 137 4.11 -21.83 -2.34
CA ASP A 137 5.42 -21.76 -3.01
C ASP A 137 5.51 -20.56 -3.98
N ALA A 138 4.44 -20.28 -4.72
CA ALA A 138 4.42 -19.19 -5.69
C ALA A 138 4.49 -17.80 -5.03
N VAL A 139 3.87 -17.65 -3.84
CA VAL A 139 3.87 -16.39 -3.08
C VAL A 139 5.00 -16.33 -2.03
N GLY A 140 5.76 -17.41 -1.83
CA GLY A 140 6.87 -17.46 -0.88
C GLY A 140 6.46 -17.43 0.59
N VAL A 141 5.30 -18.02 0.92
CA VAL A 141 4.83 -18.16 2.31
C VAL A 141 4.89 -19.62 2.75
N ASP A 142 4.97 -19.85 4.06
CA ASP A 142 4.93 -21.23 4.58
C ASP A 142 3.58 -21.89 4.29
N ARG A 143 3.62 -23.15 3.84
CA ARG A 143 2.43 -23.92 3.43
C ARG A 143 1.46 -24.15 4.60
N ASN A 144 1.98 -24.40 5.79
CA ASN A 144 1.16 -24.66 6.96
C ASN A 144 0.53 -23.35 7.49
N ASP A 145 1.28 -22.26 7.45
CA ASP A 145 0.79 -20.94 7.80
C ASP A 145 -0.33 -20.49 6.85
N LEU A 146 -0.18 -20.68 5.54
CA LEU A 146 -1.23 -20.39 4.58
C LEU A 146 -2.51 -21.21 4.86
N LYS A 147 -2.37 -22.54 5.03
CA LYS A 147 -3.49 -23.42 5.33
C LYS A 147 -4.19 -23.01 6.64
N LYS A 148 -3.44 -22.66 7.66
CA LYS A 148 -3.96 -22.18 8.94
C LYS A 148 -4.73 -20.87 8.77
N GLN A 149 -4.14 -19.86 8.13
CA GLN A 149 -4.81 -18.57 7.88
C GLN A 149 -6.11 -18.75 7.08
N MET A 150 -6.11 -19.66 6.10
CA MET A 150 -7.29 -20.00 5.30
C MET A 150 -8.38 -20.69 6.13
N SER A 151 -8.00 -21.60 7.03
CA SER A 151 -8.92 -22.34 7.92
C SER A 151 -9.47 -21.46 9.02
N ASP A 152 -8.69 -20.55 9.58
CA ASP A 152 -9.11 -19.63 10.62
C ASP A 152 -10.12 -18.57 10.11
N ARG A 153 -10.09 -18.28 8.80
CA ARG A 153 -10.90 -17.25 8.16
C ARG A 153 -11.67 -17.74 6.92
N PRO A 154 -12.42 -18.83 6.98
CA PRO A 154 -13.01 -19.48 5.80
C PRO A 154 -14.09 -18.64 5.12
N ARG A 155 -14.69 -17.67 5.82
CA ARG A 155 -15.70 -16.76 5.27
C ARG A 155 -15.16 -15.38 4.87
N SER A 156 -13.86 -15.14 5.10
CA SER A 156 -13.23 -13.88 4.68
C SER A 156 -13.23 -13.80 3.14
N ARG A 157 -13.42 -12.59 2.65
CA ARG A 157 -13.29 -12.27 1.22
C ARG A 157 -11.99 -11.55 0.89
N TYR A 158 -11.16 -11.31 1.90
CA TYR A 158 -9.93 -10.56 1.77
C TYR A 158 -8.87 -11.08 2.72
N LEU A 159 -7.84 -11.68 2.17
CA LEU A 159 -6.65 -12.14 2.86
C LEU A 159 -5.42 -11.73 2.06
N VAL A 160 -4.58 -10.88 2.62
CA VAL A 160 -3.32 -10.49 1.97
C VAL A 160 -2.30 -11.60 2.18
N LEU A 161 -1.84 -12.20 1.08
CA LEU A 161 -0.84 -13.27 1.10
C LEU A 161 0.58 -12.71 1.07
N GLN A 162 0.82 -11.73 0.22
CA GLN A 162 2.13 -11.09 0.10
C GLN A 162 1.97 -9.61 -0.27
N LYS A 163 2.83 -8.77 0.30
CA LYS A 163 2.89 -7.32 0.02
C LYS A 163 4.18 -6.96 -0.72
N GLU A 164 4.21 -5.76 -1.31
CA GLU A 164 5.42 -5.15 -1.87
C GLU A 164 6.09 -5.96 -2.99
N ILE A 165 5.29 -6.58 -3.87
CA ILE A 165 5.78 -7.40 -4.98
C ILE A 165 5.94 -6.56 -6.23
N PRO A 166 7.02 -6.74 -7.03
CA PRO A 166 7.14 -6.14 -8.35
C PRO A 166 5.97 -6.55 -9.26
N PRO A 167 5.44 -5.65 -10.11
CA PRO A 167 4.32 -5.95 -11.00
C PRO A 167 4.53 -7.20 -11.87
N GLN A 168 5.74 -7.39 -12.40
CA GLN A 168 6.08 -8.55 -13.23
C GLN A 168 5.94 -9.88 -12.46
N GLN A 169 6.34 -9.92 -11.21
CA GLN A 169 6.22 -11.11 -10.36
C GLN A 169 4.75 -11.37 -10.01
N ALA A 170 3.98 -10.33 -9.72
CA ALA A 170 2.55 -10.45 -9.47
C ALA A 170 1.80 -11.02 -10.69
N ASP A 171 2.17 -10.60 -11.90
CA ASP A 171 1.62 -11.13 -13.16
C ASP A 171 1.93 -12.62 -13.33
N LEU A 172 3.13 -13.08 -12.97
CA LEU A 172 3.49 -14.50 -13.03
C LEU A 172 2.65 -15.35 -12.07
N ILE A 173 2.36 -14.83 -10.87
CA ILE A 173 1.52 -15.52 -9.89
C ILE A 173 0.07 -15.59 -10.38
N THR A 174 -0.48 -14.47 -10.86
CA THR A 174 -1.87 -14.42 -11.32
C THR A 174 -2.12 -15.26 -12.57
N LYS A 175 -1.12 -15.39 -13.47
CA LYS A 175 -1.19 -16.27 -14.67
C LYS A 175 -1.32 -17.76 -14.33
N ARG A 176 -0.91 -18.20 -13.12
CA ARG A 176 -1.11 -19.58 -12.66
C ARG A 176 -2.58 -19.90 -12.33
N ASN A 177 -3.45 -18.90 -12.39
CA ASN A 177 -4.90 -19.02 -12.32
C ASN A 177 -5.43 -19.71 -11.05
N PHE A 178 -4.82 -19.39 -9.88
CA PHE A 178 -5.31 -19.88 -8.60
C PHE A 178 -6.70 -19.36 -8.27
N GLN A 179 -7.55 -20.21 -7.68
CA GLN A 179 -8.90 -19.82 -7.30
C GLN A 179 -8.91 -18.78 -6.21
N GLY A 180 -9.66 -17.70 -6.43
CA GLY A 180 -9.81 -16.60 -5.46
C GLY A 180 -8.60 -15.69 -5.33
N VAL A 181 -7.49 -15.92 -6.08
CA VAL A 181 -6.26 -15.13 -6.00
C VAL A 181 -6.25 -14.05 -7.07
N TYR A 182 -5.89 -12.84 -6.67
CA TYR A 182 -5.74 -11.68 -7.56
C TYR A 182 -4.69 -10.71 -7.03
N ALA A 183 -4.22 -9.83 -7.91
CA ALA A 183 -3.27 -8.78 -7.56
C ALA A 183 -3.99 -7.43 -7.45
N GLU A 184 -3.62 -6.65 -6.43
CA GLU A 184 -4.06 -5.27 -6.24
C GLU A 184 -2.87 -4.33 -6.27
N LYS A 185 -3.10 -3.12 -6.79
CA LYS A 185 -2.09 -2.04 -6.76
C LYS A 185 -1.89 -1.57 -5.33
N SER A 186 -0.66 -1.32 -4.98
CA SER A 186 -0.23 -0.80 -3.69
C SER A 186 1.00 0.07 -3.87
N TYR A 187 1.46 0.69 -2.80
CA TYR A 187 2.65 1.54 -2.83
C TYR A 187 3.61 1.13 -1.73
N LYS A 188 4.91 1.21 -2.07
CA LYS A 188 5.99 1.04 -1.11
C LYS A 188 6.71 2.36 -0.93
N ARG A 189 6.90 2.79 0.32
CA ARG A 189 7.71 3.97 0.63
C ARG A 189 9.17 3.65 0.41
N TYR A 190 9.87 4.53 -0.32
CA TYR A 190 11.28 4.39 -0.64
C TYR A 190 12.02 5.69 -0.36
N TYR A 191 13.21 5.58 0.19
CA TYR A 191 14.08 6.67 0.61
C TYR A 191 15.37 6.63 -0.22
N PRO A 192 15.51 7.48 -1.27
CA PRO A 192 16.63 7.42 -2.22
C PRO A 192 18.01 7.65 -1.59
N GLN A 193 18.09 8.50 -0.56
CA GLN A 193 19.29 8.81 0.19
C GLN A 193 19.05 8.46 1.67
N PRO A 194 19.08 7.16 2.00
CA PRO A 194 18.53 6.72 3.27
C PRO A 194 19.29 7.27 4.48
N GLN A 195 20.60 6.96 4.64
CA GLN A 195 21.32 7.28 5.89
C GLN A 195 21.47 8.78 6.16
N PRO A 196 21.80 9.65 5.19
CA PRO A 196 21.97 11.07 5.45
C PRO A 196 20.72 11.74 6.02
N ASN A 197 19.54 11.27 5.61
CA ASN A 197 18.26 11.91 5.90
C ASN A 197 17.39 11.13 6.92
N ALA A 198 17.85 9.96 7.37
CA ALA A 198 17.04 9.03 8.14
C ALA A 198 16.34 9.65 9.36
N GLN A 199 17.08 10.38 10.19
CA GLN A 199 16.55 10.95 11.44
C GLN A 199 15.60 12.10 11.20
N ILE A 200 15.76 12.86 10.10
CA ILE A 200 14.85 13.97 9.76
C ILE A 200 13.57 13.41 9.14
N ILE A 201 13.73 12.63 8.08
CA ILE A 201 12.58 12.11 7.32
C ILE A 201 11.82 11.07 8.15
N GLY A 202 12.54 10.21 8.86
CA GLY A 202 11.94 9.11 9.58
C GLY A 202 11.55 7.97 8.64
N LEU A 203 10.50 7.24 9.00
CA LEU A 203 10.02 6.09 8.23
C LEU A 203 8.54 5.84 8.42
N THR A 204 7.98 5.02 7.52
CA THR A 204 6.63 4.49 7.60
C THR A 204 6.63 3.02 8.01
N ASN A 205 5.52 2.56 8.61
CA ASN A 205 5.29 1.13 8.81
C ASN A 205 4.88 0.45 7.47
N SER A 206 4.63 -0.87 7.52
CA SER A 206 4.19 -1.66 6.36
C SER A 206 2.81 -1.27 5.79
N GLU A 207 2.08 -0.42 6.49
CA GLU A 207 0.75 0.07 6.09
C GLU A 207 0.80 1.49 5.53
N GLY A 208 2.02 2.04 5.37
CA GLY A 208 2.22 3.38 4.84
C GLY A 208 1.99 4.52 5.85
N THR A 209 1.76 4.20 7.13
CA THR A 209 1.61 5.20 8.19
C THR A 209 2.98 5.65 8.69
N GLY A 210 3.19 6.95 8.79
CA GLY A 210 4.42 7.52 9.35
C GLY A 210 4.55 7.21 10.85
N ILE A 211 5.70 6.68 11.27
CA ILE A 211 5.95 6.27 12.67
C ILE A 211 7.14 7.00 13.30
N GLU A 212 7.98 7.65 12.51
CA GLU A 212 9.13 8.44 12.98
C GLU A 212 9.34 9.67 12.11
N GLY A 213 10.04 10.67 12.66
CA GLY A 213 10.47 11.89 11.97
C GLY A 213 9.35 12.70 11.32
N LEU A 214 9.64 13.33 10.18
CA LEU A 214 8.65 14.10 9.42
C LEU A 214 7.55 13.25 8.83
N GLU A 215 7.83 11.97 8.53
CA GLU A 215 6.80 11.02 8.11
C GLU A 215 5.69 10.89 9.14
N MET A 216 6.03 10.87 10.43
CA MET A 216 5.07 10.84 11.53
C MET A 216 4.39 12.19 11.73
N GLN A 217 5.17 13.26 11.81
CA GLN A 217 4.63 14.61 12.09
C GLN A 217 3.70 15.11 11.00
N LEU A 218 4.05 14.85 9.73
CA LEU A 218 3.29 15.23 8.55
C LEU A 218 2.44 14.08 8.00
N ASN A 219 2.13 13.08 8.85
CA ASN A 219 1.42 11.89 8.37
C ASN A 219 0.07 12.23 7.74
N LYS A 220 -0.69 13.13 8.30
CA LYS A 220 -2.04 13.51 7.84
C LYS A 220 -2.03 14.08 6.42
N PRO A 221 -1.27 15.15 6.10
CA PRO A 221 -1.21 15.68 4.74
C PRO A 221 -0.54 14.71 3.76
N LEU A 222 0.50 13.98 4.18
CA LEU A 222 1.23 13.06 3.32
C LEU A 222 0.43 11.81 2.93
N ALA A 223 -0.43 11.29 3.80
CA ALA A 223 -1.10 10.01 3.58
C ALA A 223 -2.12 10.03 2.44
N GLY A 224 -2.75 11.18 2.18
CA GLY A 224 -3.86 11.27 1.25
C GLY A 224 -5.13 10.60 1.78
N VAL A 225 -6.07 10.34 0.89
CA VAL A 225 -7.35 9.72 1.21
C VAL A 225 -7.61 8.57 0.23
N ASP A 226 -7.75 7.36 0.77
CA ASP A 226 -8.08 6.19 -0.04
C ASP A 226 -9.44 6.33 -0.72
N GLY A 227 -9.50 5.82 -1.93
CA GLY A 227 -10.70 5.71 -2.72
C GLY A 227 -11.38 4.35 -2.59
N GLU A 228 -12.58 4.28 -3.12
CA GLU A 228 -13.38 3.07 -3.16
C GLU A 228 -14.13 2.97 -4.48
N GLN A 229 -14.11 1.80 -5.11
CA GLN A 229 -14.84 1.57 -6.36
C GLN A 229 -15.50 0.20 -6.37
N LYS A 230 -16.65 0.11 -7.04
CA LYS A 230 -17.26 -1.18 -7.35
C LYS A 230 -16.74 -1.67 -8.70
N ILE A 231 -16.24 -2.87 -8.72
CA ILE A 231 -15.76 -3.55 -9.92
C ILE A 231 -16.63 -4.76 -10.23
N ILE A 232 -16.81 -5.02 -11.52
CA ILE A 232 -17.41 -6.24 -12.01
C ILE A 232 -16.29 -7.24 -12.27
N ARG A 233 -16.40 -8.42 -11.65
CA ARG A 233 -15.52 -9.55 -11.94
C ARG A 233 -16.30 -10.66 -12.66
N ASP A 234 -15.65 -11.37 -13.58
CA ASP A 234 -16.23 -12.54 -14.18
C ASP A 234 -16.26 -13.72 -13.20
N LYS A 235 -16.87 -14.82 -13.62
CA LYS A 235 -16.88 -16.07 -12.81
C LYS A 235 -15.47 -16.63 -12.59
N LYS A 236 -14.49 -16.21 -13.38
CA LYS A 236 -13.08 -16.59 -13.26
C LYS A 236 -12.31 -15.63 -12.33
N GLY A 237 -12.97 -14.61 -11.75
CA GLY A 237 -12.36 -13.61 -10.87
C GLY A 237 -11.62 -12.51 -11.61
N ASN A 238 -11.61 -12.48 -12.95
CA ASN A 238 -10.94 -11.43 -13.72
C ASN A 238 -11.75 -10.14 -13.64
N ARG A 239 -11.05 -9.02 -13.49
CA ARG A 239 -11.67 -7.69 -13.50
C ARG A 239 -12.14 -7.36 -14.91
N LEU A 240 -13.44 -7.18 -15.08
CA LEU A 240 -14.04 -6.82 -16.38
C LEU A 240 -14.12 -5.30 -16.54
N LYS A 241 -14.73 -4.62 -15.59
CA LYS A 241 -14.88 -3.17 -15.65
C LYS A 241 -15.17 -2.55 -14.28
N VAL A 242 -14.91 -1.25 -14.14
CA VAL A 242 -15.41 -0.43 -13.03
C VAL A 242 -16.90 -0.18 -13.26
N SER A 243 -17.71 -0.52 -12.27
CA SER A 243 -19.17 -0.29 -12.33
C SER A 243 -19.52 1.09 -11.79
N GLU A 244 -18.88 1.47 -10.67
CA GLU A 244 -19.20 2.71 -9.97
C GLU A 244 -17.97 3.12 -9.15
N VAL A 245 -17.63 4.41 -9.16
CA VAL A 245 -16.67 5.00 -8.21
C VAL A 245 -17.49 5.49 -7.03
N ILE A 246 -17.27 4.86 -5.85
CA ILE A 246 -17.95 5.23 -4.60
C ILE A 246 -17.28 6.46 -4.00
N LYS A 247 -15.95 6.45 -4.00
CA LYS A 247 -15.10 7.51 -3.46
C LYS A 247 -13.84 7.64 -4.31
N GLU A 248 -13.56 8.85 -4.75
CA GLU A 248 -12.34 9.13 -5.49
C GLU A 248 -11.11 9.06 -4.58
N VAL A 249 -10.02 8.52 -5.10
CA VAL A 249 -8.73 8.51 -4.42
C VAL A 249 -8.10 9.90 -4.50
N GLN A 250 -7.61 10.41 -3.37
CA GLN A 250 -6.88 11.66 -3.30
C GLN A 250 -5.45 11.38 -2.83
N SER A 251 -4.48 11.62 -3.69
CA SER A 251 -3.07 11.48 -3.34
C SER A 251 -2.68 12.46 -2.23
N GLY A 252 -1.70 12.08 -1.43
CA GLY A 252 -1.16 12.95 -0.39
C GLY A 252 -0.47 14.18 -0.98
N GLU A 253 -0.37 15.21 -0.16
CA GLU A 253 0.29 16.46 -0.51
C GLU A 253 1.81 16.27 -0.57
N ASN A 254 2.45 16.88 -1.56
CA ASN A 254 3.91 16.91 -1.65
C ASN A 254 4.47 17.98 -0.71
N MET A 255 5.57 17.67 -0.04
CA MET A 255 6.25 18.56 0.90
C MET A 255 7.65 18.88 0.40
N THR A 256 7.99 20.18 0.41
CA THR A 256 9.34 20.65 0.12
C THR A 256 9.97 21.15 1.40
N LEU A 257 11.17 20.64 1.70
CA LEU A 257 11.93 21.04 2.90
C LEU A 257 12.94 22.11 2.57
N SER A 258 13.43 22.83 3.57
CA SER A 258 14.55 23.75 3.48
C SER A 258 15.91 23.04 3.31
N ILE A 259 15.96 21.73 3.48
CA ILE A 259 17.17 20.90 3.37
C ILE A 259 17.77 21.01 1.96
N ASP A 260 19.08 21.20 1.86
CA ASP A 260 19.87 20.97 0.65
C ASP A 260 20.50 19.58 0.74
N SER A 261 20.06 18.65 -0.10
CA SER A 261 20.50 17.24 -0.05
C SER A 261 21.98 17.04 -0.31
N ARG A 262 22.64 17.95 -1.07
CA ARG A 262 24.09 17.91 -1.31
C ARG A 262 24.86 18.29 -0.04
N LEU A 263 24.44 19.39 0.61
CA LEU A 263 25.04 19.80 1.89
C LEU A 263 24.79 18.74 2.96
N GLN A 264 23.58 18.20 3.04
CA GLN A 264 23.20 17.09 3.95
C GLN A 264 24.12 15.89 3.78
N TYR A 265 24.37 15.47 2.53
CA TYR A 265 25.25 14.35 2.23
C TYR A 265 26.71 14.63 2.63
N ILE A 266 27.24 15.81 2.30
CA ILE A 266 28.61 16.22 2.68
C ILE A 266 28.74 16.20 4.19
N MET A 267 27.83 16.83 4.91
CA MET A 267 27.84 16.84 6.39
C MET A 267 27.76 15.44 6.99
N TYR A 268 26.89 14.60 6.48
CA TYR A 268 26.79 13.20 6.93
C TYR A 268 28.09 12.43 6.74
N ARG A 269 28.72 12.56 5.55
CA ARG A 269 29.99 11.89 5.25
C ARG A 269 31.09 12.32 6.20
N GLU A 270 31.28 13.62 6.36
CA GLU A 270 32.36 14.17 7.24
C GLU A 270 32.09 13.86 8.71
N LEU A 271 30.81 13.95 9.13
CA LEU A 271 30.42 13.62 10.50
C LEU A 271 30.66 12.15 10.81
N THR A 272 30.35 11.26 9.88
CA THR A 272 30.60 9.82 10.00
C THR A 272 32.09 9.53 10.09
N ALA A 273 32.92 10.14 9.23
CA ALA A 273 34.36 9.99 9.26
C ALA A 273 34.95 10.47 10.58
N ALA A 274 34.52 11.63 11.07
CA ALA A 274 34.97 12.17 12.36
C ALA A 274 34.52 11.30 13.53
N GLY A 275 33.27 10.82 13.53
CA GLY A 275 32.74 9.90 14.56
C GLY A 275 33.58 8.62 14.69
N VAL A 276 33.89 8.00 13.53
CA VAL A 276 34.72 6.79 13.49
C VAL A 276 36.15 7.06 13.92
N ALA A 277 36.79 8.11 13.38
CA ALA A 277 38.18 8.44 13.69
C ALA A 277 38.43 8.76 15.17
N ASN A 278 37.43 9.33 15.84
CA ASN A 278 37.54 9.71 17.25
C ASN A 278 36.89 8.71 18.22
N ASN A 279 36.45 7.55 17.75
CA ASN A 279 35.71 6.57 18.54
C ASN A 279 34.55 7.24 19.32
N ALA A 280 33.88 8.23 18.70
CA ALA A 280 32.81 8.95 19.34
C ALA A 280 31.60 8.00 19.58
N ARG A 281 30.90 8.18 20.69
CA ARG A 281 29.65 7.44 20.93
C ARG A 281 28.54 7.92 19.97
N SER A 282 28.51 9.23 19.74
CA SER A 282 27.58 9.87 18.81
C SER A 282 28.11 11.25 18.40
N ALA A 283 27.61 11.72 17.26
CA ALA A 283 27.92 13.06 16.78
C ALA A 283 26.69 13.65 16.08
N THR A 284 26.59 14.97 16.05
CA THR A 284 25.53 15.66 15.32
C THR A 284 26.05 16.94 14.70
N ALA A 285 25.50 17.32 13.56
CA ALA A 285 25.83 18.57 12.89
C ALA A 285 24.55 19.21 12.33
N ILE A 286 24.44 20.52 12.44
CA ILE A 286 23.32 21.30 11.92
C ILE A 286 23.88 22.51 11.19
N ALA A 287 23.40 22.77 9.97
CA ALA A 287 23.69 23.98 9.21
C ALA A 287 22.41 24.81 9.10
N VAL A 288 22.51 26.07 9.51
CA VAL A 288 21.39 27.01 9.50
C VAL A 288 21.77 28.25 8.72
N ASP A 289 20.88 28.74 7.86
CA ASP A 289 21.00 30.04 7.23
C ASP A 289 20.73 31.12 8.28
N VAL A 290 21.73 31.92 8.55
CA VAL A 290 21.64 32.97 9.62
C VAL A 290 20.67 34.07 9.29
N LYS A 291 20.31 34.27 8.01
CA LYS A 291 19.38 35.35 7.60
C LYS A 291 17.92 34.89 7.67
N THR A 292 17.65 33.64 7.29
CA THR A 292 16.29 33.12 7.19
C THR A 292 15.90 32.24 8.38
N GLY A 293 16.90 31.65 9.06
CA GLY A 293 16.66 30.61 10.08
C GLY A 293 16.38 29.23 9.50
N GLU A 294 16.44 29.06 8.18
CA GLU A 294 16.19 27.77 7.54
C GLU A 294 17.29 26.78 7.90
N ILE A 295 16.87 25.55 8.25
CA ILE A 295 17.80 24.43 8.44
C ILE A 295 18.15 23.87 7.06
N LEU A 296 19.40 24.09 6.63
CA LEU A 296 19.91 23.63 5.34
C LEU A 296 20.38 22.17 5.39
N ALA A 297 20.88 21.73 6.54
CA ALA A 297 21.26 20.35 6.79
C ALA A 297 21.20 20.05 8.30
N MET A 298 20.82 18.83 8.62
CA MET A 298 20.81 18.29 9.98
C MET A 298 21.08 16.80 9.92
N THR A 299 22.14 16.34 10.54
CA THR A 299 22.54 14.94 10.50
C THR A 299 23.09 14.47 11.83
N SER A 300 22.89 13.18 12.12
CA SER A 300 23.42 12.54 13.32
C SER A 300 24.15 11.26 12.94
N TRP A 301 25.14 10.90 13.75
CA TRP A 301 25.87 9.64 13.66
C TRP A 301 25.83 8.96 15.05
N PRO A 302 25.62 7.62 15.11
CA PRO A 302 25.34 6.71 14.00
C PRO A 302 23.97 6.96 13.34
N SER A 303 23.81 6.51 12.09
CA SER A 303 22.55 6.59 11.35
C SER A 303 22.07 5.20 10.94
N TYR A 304 20.90 5.11 10.34
CA TYR A 304 20.26 3.88 9.92
C TYR A 304 19.73 3.96 8.49
N ASN A 305 19.38 2.83 7.90
CA ASN A 305 18.73 2.78 6.60
C ASN A 305 17.23 2.49 6.77
N PRO A 306 16.33 3.46 6.53
CA PRO A 306 14.88 3.23 6.66
C PRO A 306 14.31 2.25 5.61
N ASN A 307 15.03 1.94 4.53
CA ASN A 307 14.63 0.91 3.57
C ASN A 307 14.94 -0.52 4.04
N ASP A 308 15.79 -0.68 5.06
CA ASP A 308 16.20 -1.99 5.60
C ASP A 308 15.50 -2.26 6.92
N LYS A 309 14.58 -3.24 6.92
CA LYS A 309 13.85 -3.63 8.13
C LYS A 309 14.77 -4.17 9.24
N ASN A 310 15.90 -4.78 8.89
CA ASN A 310 16.88 -5.29 9.88
C ASN A 310 17.67 -4.15 10.53
N GLY A 311 17.91 -3.06 9.82
CA GLY A 311 18.58 -1.87 10.34
C GLY A 311 17.80 -1.12 11.43
N LEU A 312 16.50 -1.39 11.57
CA LEU A 312 15.63 -0.76 12.57
C LEU A 312 15.79 -1.33 13.98
N ALA A 313 16.59 -2.37 14.17
CA ALA A 313 16.89 -2.93 15.49
C ALA A 313 17.68 -1.97 16.38
N ASN A 314 18.49 -1.08 15.79
CA ASN A 314 19.27 -0.07 16.52
C ASN A 314 18.46 1.21 16.76
N LYS A 315 17.67 1.22 17.82
CA LYS A 315 16.85 2.39 18.20
C LYS A 315 17.69 3.64 18.50
N ASP A 316 18.93 3.45 18.96
CA ASP A 316 19.83 4.56 19.27
C ASP A 316 20.25 5.32 17.99
N ALA A 317 20.43 4.61 16.87
CA ALA A 317 20.70 5.21 15.56
C ALA A 317 19.50 5.95 14.97
N MET A 318 18.28 5.63 15.40
CA MET A 318 17.05 6.31 14.92
C MET A 318 16.85 7.69 15.54
N ARG A 319 17.52 7.95 16.66
CA ARG A 319 17.35 9.17 17.45
C ARG A 319 17.88 10.41 16.72
N ASN A 320 17.02 11.42 16.50
CA ASN A 320 17.46 12.72 15.98
C ASN A 320 18.12 13.54 17.08
N ARG A 321 19.40 13.30 17.31
CA ARG A 321 20.16 13.91 18.40
C ARG A 321 20.26 15.41 18.28
N GLY A 322 20.34 15.95 17.07
CA GLY A 322 20.38 17.38 16.84
C GLY A 322 19.13 18.13 17.33
N ALA A 323 17.99 17.44 17.41
CA ALA A 323 16.74 18.04 17.84
C ALA A 323 16.39 17.75 19.32
N ILE A 324 16.82 16.60 19.87
CA ILE A 324 16.30 16.10 21.15
C ILE A 324 17.35 15.89 22.24
N ASP A 325 18.64 15.79 21.90
CA ASP A 325 19.67 15.59 22.91
C ASP A 325 20.11 16.92 23.52
N MET A 326 20.19 16.93 24.84
CA MET A 326 20.80 18.02 25.58
C MET A 326 22.28 17.74 25.84
N PHE A 327 23.10 18.75 25.70
CA PHE A 327 24.54 18.63 25.95
C PHE A 327 25.04 19.91 26.72
N GLU A 328 26.15 19.76 27.38
CA GLU A 328 26.83 20.90 28.00
C GLU A 328 27.53 21.73 26.90
N PRO A 329 27.08 23.00 26.67
CA PRO A 329 27.59 23.78 25.56
C PRO A 329 29.03 24.30 25.82
N GLY A 330 29.49 24.30 27.04
CA GLY A 330 30.83 24.77 27.40
C GLY A 330 31.07 26.22 26.95
N SER A 331 32.28 26.50 26.40
CA SER A 331 32.68 27.86 25.95
C SER A 331 31.81 28.42 24.81
N THR A 332 30.97 27.63 24.15
CA THR A 332 30.02 28.15 23.15
C THR A 332 28.94 29.03 23.78
N MET A 333 28.75 28.99 25.10
CA MET A 333 27.86 29.90 25.82
C MET A 333 28.48 31.28 26.15
N LYS A 334 29.82 31.42 26.09
CA LYS A 334 30.48 32.72 26.40
C LYS A 334 29.97 33.88 25.55
N PRO A 335 29.80 33.75 24.21
CA PRO A 335 29.26 34.84 23.39
C PRO A 335 27.89 35.34 23.87
N PHE A 336 26.99 34.43 24.28
CA PHE A 336 25.66 34.79 24.78
C PHE A 336 25.74 35.54 26.11
N THR A 337 26.60 35.08 27.03
CA THR A 337 26.85 35.76 28.31
C THR A 337 27.42 37.15 28.10
N VAL A 338 28.40 37.32 27.19
CA VAL A 338 29.00 38.58 26.85
C VAL A 338 28.01 39.52 26.14
N ALA A 339 27.17 38.99 25.23
CA ALA A 339 26.12 39.76 24.57
C ALA A 339 25.14 40.33 25.59
N ALA A 340 24.66 39.51 26.53
CA ALA A 340 23.78 39.96 27.61
C ALA A 340 24.46 41.05 28.51
N ALA A 341 25.76 40.92 28.79
CA ALA A 341 26.50 41.92 29.51
C ALA A 341 26.56 43.26 28.76
N LEU A 342 26.84 43.23 27.45
CA LEU A 342 26.85 44.42 26.59
C LEU A 342 25.46 45.06 26.50
N GLU A 343 24.42 44.27 26.29
CA GLU A 343 23.03 44.74 26.17
C GLU A 343 22.54 45.42 27.45
N SER A 344 23.02 44.97 28.61
CA SER A 344 22.70 45.62 29.90
C SER A 344 23.13 47.09 30.00
N GLY A 345 23.99 47.57 29.11
CA GLY A 345 24.58 48.91 29.11
C GLY A 345 25.59 49.17 30.27
N LYS A 346 25.80 48.17 31.14
CA LYS A 346 26.74 48.28 32.27
C LYS A 346 28.18 47.91 31.87
N TYR A 347 28.32 47.20 30.77
CA TYR A 347 29.63 46.73 30.28
C TYR A 347 29.82 47.18 28.84
N THR A 348 31.09 47.41 28.47
CA THR A 348 31.54 47.69 27.10
C THR A 348 32.56 46.64 26.69
N ALA A 349 32.88 46.54 25.39
CA ALA A 349 33.89 45.58 24.89
C ALA A 349 35.27 45.73 25.60
N ASN A 350 35.60 46.97 26.06
CA ASN A 350 36.83 47.28 26.73
C ASN A 350 36.75 47.22 28.25
N THR A 351 35.58 46.86 28.79
CA THR A 351 35.45 46.72 30.26
C THR A 351 36.34 45.61 30.75
N ILE A 352 37.18 45.90 31.72
CA ILE A 352 38.10 44.93 32.33
C ILE A 352 37.38 44.19 33.46
N VAL A 353 37.40 42.86 33.38
CA VAL A 353 36.88 41.98 34.41
C VAL A 353 38.06 41.21 35.03
N ASN A 354 38.15 41.20 36.37
CA ASN A 354 39.16 40.41 37.06
C ASN A 354 38.71 38.97 37.19
N THR A 355 39.41 38.02 36.53
CA THR A 355 39.14 36.63 36.56
C THR A 355 39.94 35.83 37.61
N SER A 356 40.79 36.51 38.39
CA SER A 356 41.55 35.88 39.47
C SER A 356 40.63 35.45 40.64
N PRO A 357 40.91 34.36 41.29
CA PRO A 357 42.04 33.40 41.12
C PRO A 357 41.79 32.29 40.11
N GLY A 358 40.92 32.45 39.13
CA GLY A 358 40.59 31.38 38.20
C GLY A 358 39.60 30.31 38.75
N SER A 359 38.97 30.63 39.86
CA SER A 359 37.97 29.77 40.49
C SER A 359 36.96 30.62 41.27
N MET A 360 35.71 30.14 41.27
CA MET A 360 34.66 30.76 42.08
C MET A 360 33.78 29.71 42.74
N ARG A 361 33.29 29.99 43.93
CA ARG A 361 32.40 29.12 44.68
C ARG A 361 30.96 29.55 44.42
N LEU A 362 30.16 28.58 43.95
CA LEU A 362 28.73 28.75 43.73
C LEU A 362 27.96 27.72 44.57
N GLY A 363 27.44 28.19 45.72
CA GLY A 363 26.83 27.27 46.71
C GLY A 363 27.83 26.25 47.25
N SER A 364 27.53 24.96 47.10
CA SER A 364 28.42 23.84 47.48
C SER A 364 29.45 23.47 46.42
N HIS A 365 29.36 24.04 45.20
CA HIS A 365 30.24 23.69 44.08
C HIS A 365 31.32 24.76 43.87
N THR A 366 32.54 24.32 43.50
CA THR A 366 33.60 25.23 43.07
C THR A 366 33.81 25.03 41.57
N ILE A 367 33.56 26.11 40.83
CA ILE A 367 33.80 26.20 39.39
C ILE A 367 35.26 26.66 39.22
N ARG A 368 36.01 25.98 38.35
CA ARG A 368 37.43 26.30 38.11
C ARG A 368 37.64 26.52 36.61
N ASP A 369 38.42 27.54 36.29
CA ASP A 369 38.96 27.72 34.95
C ASP A 369 40.21 26.88 34.75
N THR A 370 40.64 26.66 33.51
CA THR A 370 41.86 25.97 33.15
C THR A 370 43.12 26.72 33.61
N HIS A 371 43.05 28.05 33.66
CA HIS A 371 44.14 28.91 34.04
C HIS A 371 43.62 30.15 34.79
N ASN A 372 44.46 30.76 35.57
CA ASN A 372 44.23 32.11 36.14
C ASN A 372 44.73 33.16 35.11
N TYR A 373 43.80 33.82 34.41
CA TYR A 373 44.12 34.82 33.41
C TYR A 373 44.20 36.26 33.94
N GLY A 374 43.90 36.46 35.21
CA GLY A 374 43.92 37.81 35.79
C GLY A 374 42.88 38.79 35.22
N ALA A 375 43.31 39.97 34.86
CA ALA A 375 42.44 41.02 34.30
C ALA A 375 42.28 40.82 32.78
N LEU A 376 41.06 40.62 32.33
CA LEU A 376 40.71 40.44 30.89
C LEU A 376 39.64 41.43 30.48
N THR A 377 39.72 41.94 29.25
CA THR A 377 38.60 42.62 28.62
C THR A 377 37.50 41.65 28.24
N LEU A 378 36.26 42.07 27.99
CA LEU A 378 35.21 41.21 27.54
C LEU A 378 35.61 40.45 26.23
N GLY A 379 36.31 41.12 25.32
CA GLY A 379 36.90 40.44 24.13
C GLY A 379 37.90 39.35 24.48
N GLY A 380 38.78 39.65 25.51
CA GLY A 380 39.72 38.67 26.06
C GLY A 380 39.07 37.43 26.68
N ILE A 381 37.92 37.60 27.32
CA ILE A 381 37.13 36.51 27.93
C ILE A 381 36.60 35.54 26.83
N ILE A 382 36.15 36.08 25.69
CA ILE A 382 35.72 35.21 24.56
C ILE A 382 36.92 34.47 23.93
N GLN A 383 38.08 35.13 23.86
CA GLN A 383 39.28 34.58 23.25
C GLN A 383 39.93 33.47 24.09
N LYS A 384 39.84 33.55 25.39
CA LYS A 384 40.42 32.58 26.35
C LYS A 384 39.37 31.61 26.88
#